data_0ab6cf818ce187d72a2b40d2b6cab29e
#
_entry.id   0ab6cf818ce187d72a2b40d2b6cab29e
#
_cell.length_a   1.000
_cell.length_b   1.000
_cell.length_c   1.000
_cell.angle_alpha   90.00
_cell.angle_beta   90.00
_cell.angle_gamma   90.00
#
_symmetry.space_group_name_H-M   'P 1'
#
loop_
_entity.id
_entity.type
_entity.pdbx_description
1 polymer ?
#
loop_
_entity_poly.entity_id
_entity_poly.type
_entity_poly.pdbx_seq_one_letter_code
_entity_poly.pdbx_strand_id
1 'polypeptide(L)'
;MMDNELAKELKEAGFPQAIHYNSGGVADYLERDANGKTHIVSIPTLEELIEACGAAFHWVGRVSYAPFLARGQIMQATGYTPVEAVARLWLALQAAKSK
;
A
#
# COMPACT_ATOMS: atom_id res chain seq x y z
N MET A 1 5.06 9.84 -0.02
CA MET A 1 5.79 8.62 0.35
C MET A 1 5.04 7.85 1.42
N MET A 2 5.04 6.54 1.31
CA MET A 2 4.39 5.68 2.29
C MET A 2 5.29 5.50 3.52
N ASP A 3 4.72 5.50 4.72
CA ASP A 3 5.52 5.23 5.91
C ASP A 3 5.83 3.73 6.06
N ASN A 4 6.81 3.42 6.89
CA ASN A 4 7.28 2.06 7.06
C ASN A 4 6.24 1.15 7.74
N GLU A 5 5.44 1.70 8.63
CA GLU A 5 4.39 0.92 9.29
C GLU A 5 3.33 0.46 8.30
N LEU A 6 2.93 1.33 7.40
CA LEU A 6 1.95 0.97 6.37
C LEU A 6 2.51 -0.09 5.42
N ALA A 7 3.78 0.04 5.03
CA ALA A 7 4.44 -0.98 4.20
C ALA A 7 4.49 -2.33 4.91
N LYS A 8 4.74 -2.34 6.21
CA LYS A 8 4.73 -3.55 7.01
C LYS A 8 3.34 -4.17 7.08
N GLU A 9 2.31 -3.37 7.26
CA GLU A 9 0.93 -3.85 7.26
C GLU A 9 0.57 -4.50 5.93
N LEU A 10 1.01 -3.91 4.82
CA LEU A 10 0.80 -4.50 3.49
C LEU A 10 1.45 -5.86 3.38
N LYS A 11 2.70 -5.98 3.84
CA LYS A 11 3.42 -7.25 3.81
C LYS A 11 2.71 -8.31 4.64
N GLU A 12 2.28 -7.96 5.84
CA GLU A 12 1.58 -8.87 6.74
C GLU A 12 0.24 -9.32 6.17
N ALA A 13 -0.41 -8.46 5.40
CA ALA A 13 -1.67 -8.78 4.73
C ALA A 13 -1.50 -9.56 3.42
N GLY A 14 -0.25 -9.84 3.02
CA GLY A 14 0.03 -10.65 1.84
C GLY A 14 0.30 -9.87 0.56
N PHE A 15 0.55 -8.56 0.65
CA PHE A 15 0.90 -7.78 -0.54
C PHE A 15 2.20 -8.30 -1.13
N PRO A 16 2.27 -8.51 -2.46
CA PRO A 16 3.47 -9.03 -3.11
C PRO A 16 4.69 -8.16 -2.83
N GLN A 17 5.81 -8.78 -2.49
CA GLN A 17 7.04 -8.08 -2.17
C GLN A 17 7.96 -8.09 -3.39
N ALA A 18 8.13 -6.94 -4.00
CA ALA A 18 9.03 -6.76 -5.12
C ALA A 18 10.31 -6.08 -4.63
N ILE A 19 11.46 -6.53 -5.10
CA ILE A 19 12.72 -5.89 -4.79
C ILE A 19 12.96 -4.80 -5.82
N HIS A 20 13.19 -3.57 -5.35
CA HIS A 20 13.41 -2.42 -6.22
C HIS A 20 14.90 -2.11 -6.32
N TYR A 21 15.45 -2.24 -7.52
CA TYR A 21 16.85 -1.91 -7.80
C TYR A 21 16.92 -0.57 -8.53
N ASN A 22 17.86 0.29 -8.15
CA ASN A 22 18.10 1.58 -8.82
C ASN A 22 16.84 2.41 -8.99
N SER A 23 16.04 2.46 -7.99
CA SER A 23 14.65 2.85 -8.13
C SER A 23 14.39 4.35 -8.01
N GLY A 24 15.39 5.19 -7.94
CA GLY A 24 15.16 6.63 -8.01
C GLY A 24 13.99 7.17 -7.20
N GLY A 25 13.82 6.78 -5.95
CA GLY A 25 12.76 7.30 -5.11
C GLY A 25 11.87 6.24 -4.47
N VAL A 26 11.99 5.00 -4.90
CA VAL A 26 11.34 3.89 -4.22
C VAL A 26 12.39 3.23 -3.35
N ALA A 27 12.08 2.98 -2.10
CA ALA A 27 13.01 2.40 -1.16
C ALA A 27 12.38 1.24 -0.42
N ASP A 28 13.05 0.10 -0.49
CA ASP A 28 12.74 -0.98 0.42
C ASP A 28 13.51 -0.74 1.71
N TYR A 29 13.06 -1.29 2.81
CA TYR A 29 13.80 -1.15 4.05
C TYR A 29 14.00 -2.51 4.72
N LEU A 30 14.99 -2.56 5.62
CA LEU A 30 15.29 -3.76 6.37
C LEU A 30 14.58 -3.71 7.71
N GLU A 31 13.99 -4.82 8.10
CA GLU A 31 13.35 -4.96 9.39
C GLU A 31 13.88 -6.21 10.07
N ARG A 32 14.13 -6.11 11.37
CA ARG A 32 14.58 -7.24 12.18
C ARG A 32 13.38 -7.80 12.94
N ASP A 33 13.16 -9.09 12.82
CA ASP A 33 12.08 -9.76 13.54
C ASP A 33 12.49 -10.10 14.99
N ALA A 34 11.58 -10.72 15.73
CA ALA A 34 11.80 -11.08 17.14
C ALA A 34 12.94 -12.10 17.31
N ASN A 35 13.26 -12.86 16.26
CA ASN A 35 14.33 -13.85 16.28
C ASN A 35 15.68 -13.28 15.84
N GLY A 36 15.72 -12.00 15.54
CA GLY A 36 16.94 -11.33 15.07
C GLY A 36 17.21 -11.50 13.59
N LYS A 37 16.32 -12.13 12.83
CA LYS A 37 16.45 -12.24 11.38
C LYS A 37 16.07 -10.93 10.70
N THR A 38 16.85 -10.57 9.70
CA THR A 38 16.59 -9.36 8.91
C THR A 38 15.78 -9.70 7.67
N HIS A 39 14.75 -8.94 7.41
CA HIS A 39 13.88 -9.09 6.24
C HIS A 39 13.85 -7.81 5.46
N ILE A 40 13.74 -7.93 4.13
CA ILE A 40 13.48 -6.77 3.27
C ILE A 40 11.98 -6.56 3.23
N VAL A 41 11.54 -5.35 3.55
CA VAL A 41 10.13 -4.96 3.42
C VAL A 41 10.03 -4.03 2.23
N SER A 42 9.26 -4.45 1.24
CA SER A 42 9.05 -3.67 0.02
C SER A 42 8.15 -2.48 0.29
N ILE A 43 8.55 -1.32 -0.23
CA ILE A 43 7.68 -0.14 -0.25
C ILE A 43 7.13 -0.03 -1.67
N PRO A 44 5.87 -0.42 -1.90
CA PRO A 44 5.33 -0.45 -3.25
C PRO A 44 5.17 0.94 -3.86
N THR A 45 5.23 1.00 -5.18
CA THR A 45 4.91 2.20 -5.92
C THR A 45 3.40 2.35 -6.06
N LEU A 46 2.96 3.54 -6.44
CA LEU A 46 1.54 3.78 -6.70
C LEU A 46 1.01 2.84 -7.78
N GLU A 47 1.79 2.62 -8.84
CA GLU A 47 1.40 1.73 -9.93
C GLU A 47 1.20 0.29 -9.45
N GLU A 48 2.12 -0.20 -8.62
CA GLU A 48 2.00 -1.55 -8.06
C GLU A 48 0.74 -1.70 -7.21
N LEU A 49 0.42 -0.67 -6.42
CA LEU A 49 -0.78 -0.67 -5.59
C LEU A 49 -2.05 -0.67 -6.42
N ILE A 50 -2.10 0.15 -7.46
CA ILE A 50 -3.25 0.20 -8.36
C ILE A 50 -3.45 -1.14 -9.06
N GLU A 51 -2.38 -1.74 -9.56
CA GLU A 51 -2.44 -3.07 -10.17
C GLU A 51 -2.95 -4.12 -9.21
N ALA A 52 -2.49 -4.07 -7.95
CA ALA A 52 -2.91 -5.03 -6.94
C ALA A 52 -4.40 -4.91 -6.60
N CYS A 53 -4.96 -3.70 -6.67
CA CYS A 53 -6.40 -3.50 -6.50
C CYS A 53 -7.19 -4.02 -7.69
N GLY A 54 -6.58 -4.02 -8.86
CA GLY A 54 -7.20 -4.56 -10.08
C GLY A 54 -8.49 -3.86 -10.44
N ALA A 55 -9.48 -4.61 -10.89
CA ALA A 55 -10.77 -4.10 -11.32
C ALA A 55 -11.56 -3.41 -10.20
N ALA A 56 -11.20 -3.64 -8.94
CA ALA A 56 -11.84 -2.97 -7.82
C ALA A 56 -11.41 -1.51 -7.66
N PHE A 57 -10.35 -1.09 -8.32
CA PHE A 57 -9.87 0.28 -8.26
C PHE A 57 -10.57 1.15 -9.29
N HIS A 58 -11.05 2.33 -8.88
CA HIS A 58 -11.67 3.30 -9.80
C HIS A 58 -10.77 4.51 -10.02
N TRP A 59 -10.43 5.23 -8.97
CA TRP A 59 -9.57 6.41 -9.10
C TRP A 59 -9.01 6.82 -7.75
N VAL A 60 -8.00 7.68 -7.79
CA VAL A 60 -7.45 8.34 -6.63
C VAL A 60 -7.26 9.82 -6.93
N GLY A 61 -7.61 10.70 -5.99
CA GLY A 61 -7.48 12.12 -6.20
C GLY A 61 -7.76 12.91 -4.93
N ARG A 62 -7.68 14.21 -5.05
CA ARG A 62 -7.94 15.13 -3.94
C ARG A 62 -9.44 15.31 -3.73
N VAL A 63 -9.80 15.44 -2.46
CA VAL A 63 -11.19 15.70 -2.05
C VAL A 63 -11.20 16.78 -0.98
N SER A 64 -12.39 17.33 -0.72
CA SER A 64 -12.52 18.44 0.24
C SER A 64 -12.37 18.03 1.70
N TYR A 65 -12.62 16.77 2.02
CA TYR A 65 -12.62 16.30 3.42
C TYR A 65 -11.38 15.50 3.79
N ALA A 66 -10.47 15.26 2.85
CA ALA A 66 -9.23 14.55 3.10
C ALA A 66 -8.21 14.94 2.03
N PRO A 67 -6.91 14.86 2.30
CA PRO A 67 -5.90 15.17 1.28
C PRO A 67 -6.05 14.34 0.01
N PHE A 68 -6.25 13.02 0.15
CA PHE A 68 -6.48 12.14 -0.99
C PHE A 68 -7.51 11.06 -0.65
N LEU A 69 -8.29 10.69 -1.65
CA LEU A 69 -9.25 9.61 -1.57
C LEU A 69 -8.96 8.62 -2.67
N ALA A 70 -8.83 7.34 -2.32
CA ALA A 70 -8.78 6.23 -3.27
C ALA A 70 -10.15 5.57 -3.27
N ARG A 71 -10.78 5.53 -4.43
CA ARG A 71 -12.12 4.99 -4.57
C ARG A 71 -12.12 3.69 -5.36
N GLY A 72 -12.79 2.68 -4.81
CA GLY A 72 -13.02 1.42 -5.48
C GLY A 72 -14.49 1.23 -5.80
N GLN A 73 -14.84 0.03 -6.28
CA GLN A 73 -16.23 -0.30 -6.64
C GLN A 73 -17.17 -0.31 -5.43
N ILE A 74 -16.69 -0.86 -4.31
CA ILE A 74 -17.55 -1.10 -3.14
C ILE A 74 -17.06 -0.40 -1.88
N MET A 75 -15.86 0.16 -1.90
CA MET A 75 -15.29 0.83 -0.72
C MET A 75 -14.29 1.88 -1.13
N GLN A 76 -13.90 2.69 -0.15
CA GLN A 76 -12.96 3.77 -0.39
C GLN A 76 -12.06 3.92 0.84
N ALA A 77 -10.92 4.59 0.66
CA ALA A 77 -9.99 4.88 1.74
C ALA A 77 -9.33 6.23 1.50
N THR A 78 -8.88 6.85 2.58
CA THR A 78 -8.23 8.15 2.52
C THR A 78 -6.77 8.05 2.97
N GLY A 79 -5.97 9.04 2.62
CA GLY A 79 -4.58 9.12 3.04
C GLY A 79 -4.02 10.50 2.77
N TYR A 80 -2.82 10.75 3.27
CA TYR A 80 -2.14 12.03 3.06
C TYR A 80 -1.46 12.11 1.70
N THR A 81 -1.23 10.98 1.05
CA THR A 81 -0.67 10.89 -0.29
C THR A 81 -1.49 9.93 -1.11
N PRO A 82 -1.41 9.98 -2.46
CA PRO A 82 -2.09 9.00 -3.30
C PRO A 82 -1.67 7.57 -2.98
N VAL A 83 -0.37 7.35 -2.76
CA VAL A 83 0.19 6.04 -2.41
C VAL A 83 -0.47 5.50 -1.14
N GLU A 84 -0.54 6.31 -0.11
CA GLU A 84 -1.14 5.92 1.16
C GLU A 84 -2.64 5.60 1.02
N ALA A 85 -3.37 6.43 0.28
CA ALA A 85 -4.80 6.22 0.07
C ALA A 85 -5.07 4.89 -0.65
N VAL A 86 -4.32 4.59 -1.71
CA VAL A 86 -4.48 3.34 -2.46
C VAL A 86 -4.04 2.13 -1.62
N ALA A 87 -2.97 2.27 -0.83
CA ALA A 87 -2.53 1.20 0.06
C ALA A 87 -3.61 0.83 1.07
N ARG A 88 -4.24 1.83 1.66
CA ARG A 88 -5.34 1.60 2.61
C ARG A 88 -6.57 1.00 1.94
N LEU A 89 -6.84 1.40 0.70
CA LEU A 89 -7.92 0.78 -0.08
C LEU A 89 -7.64 -0.70 -0.29
N TRP A 90 -6.42 -1.06 -0.68
CA TRP A 90 -6.05 -2.46 -0.87
C TRP A 90 -6.23 -3.26 0.43
N LEU A 91 -5.78 -2.71 1.56
CA LEU A 91 -5.95 -3.36 2.86
C LEU A 91 -7.43 -3.57 3.19
N ALA A 92 -8.27 -2.59 2.91
CA ALA A 92 -9.71 -2.70 3.14
C ALA A 92 -10.33 -3.78 2.26
N LEU A 93 -9.87 -3.90 1.01
CA LEU A 93 -10.33 -4.96 0.10
C LEU A 93 -9.95 -6.34 0.62
N GLN A 94 -8.73 -6.49 1.17
CA GLN A 94 -8.31 -7.77 1.75
C GLN A 94 -9.12 -8.11 2.99
N ALA A 95 -9.40 -7.15 3.85
CA ALA A 95 -10.23 -7.37 5.01
C ALA A 95 -11.64 -7.82 4.64
N ALA A 96 -12.20 -7.24 3.59
CA ALA A 96 -13.51 -7.63 3.08
C ALA A 96 -13.52 -9.07 2.54
N LYS A 97 -12.43 -9.49 1.91
CA LYS A 97 -12.31 -10.86 1.38
C LYS A 97 -12.17 -11.90 2.48
N SER A 98 -11.69 -11.51 3.65
CA SER A 98 -11.45 -12.42 4.77
C SER A 98 -12.73 -12.82 5.51
N LYS A 99 -13.83 -12.21 5.17
CA LYS A 99 -15.11 -12.48 5.85
C LYS A 99 -15.99 -13.49 5.11
#